data_9540d819b3429150b32105166ed9bf0e
#
_entry.id   9540d819b3429150b32105166ed9bf0e
#
_cell.length_a   1.000
_cell.length_b   1.000
_cell.length_c   1.000
_cell.angle_alpha   90.00
_cell.angle_beta   90.00
_cell.angle_gamma   90.00
#
_symmetry.space_group_name_H-M   'P 1'
#
loop_
_entity.id
_entity.type
_entity.pdbx_description
1 polymer ?
#
loop_
_entity_poly.entity_id
_entity_poly.type
_entity_poly.pdbx_seq_one_letter_code
_entity_poly.pdbx_strand_id
1 'polypeptide(L)'
;MTRMKAYYKETVAPALFKKFGYKSTMQVPKLDKIVINMGVGEAKENAKILENAVADMEAITGQKAVLTKAKNSVANFKIREGMPIGCKTTLRGEKMYEFLDRLVNLALPRVRDFRGVNPNAFDGRGNYALGIKEQFIFPEIEYDKIDKTRGMDIIFVTTAKTDEEARELLRLFNMPFAK
;
A
#
# COMPACT_ATOMS: atom_id res chain seq x y z
N MET A 1 21.08 -2.78 2.94
CA MET A 1 20.33 -1.58 2.51
C MET A 1 19.68 -1.89 1.17
N THR A 2 18.36 -1.77 1.06
CA THR A 2 17.61 -2.10 -0.17
C THR A 2 17.92 -1.11 -1.30
N ARG A 3 17.77 -1.56 -2.57
CA ARG A 3 18.02 -0.74 -3.77
C ARG A 3 17.23 0.59 -3.73
N MET A 4 15.94 0.54 -3.41
CA MET A 4 15.10 1.75 -3.35
C MET A 4 15.47 2.72 -2.23
N LYS A 5 15.98 2.22 -1.10
CA LYS A 5 16.46 3.08 -0.02
C LYS A 5 17.76 3.80 -0.39
N ALA A 6 18.65 3.11 -1.10
CA ALA A 6 19.84 3.73 -1.68
C ALA A 6 19.46 4.79 -2.72
N TYR A 7 18.58 4.44 -3.63
CA TYR A 7 18.06 5.34 -4.67
C TYR A 7 17.39 6.60 -4.07
N TYR A 8 16.64 6.45 -2.98
CA TYR A 8 16.09 7.61 -2.26
C TYR A 8 17.19 8.57 -1.81
N LYS A 9 18.26 8.06 -1.19
CA LYS A 9 19.34 8.91 -0.65
C LYS A 9 20.16 9.58 -1.74
N GLU A 10 20.46 8.86 -2.81
CA GLU A 10 21.39 9.29 -3.86
C GLU A 10 20.70 10.15 -4.92
N THR A 11 19.44 9.90 -5.22
CA THR A 11 18.74 10.53 -6.35
C THR A 11 17.52 11.33 -5.91
N VAL A 12 16.60 10.72 -5.17
CA VAL A 12 15.29 11.29 -4.87
C VAL A 12 15.40 12.49 -3.90
N ALA A 13 16.11 12.31 -2.80
CA ALA A 13 16.24 13.37 -1.79
C ALA A 13 16.96 14.61 -2.31
N PRO A 14 18.08 14.54 -3.05
CA PRO A 14 18.71 15.71 -3.65
C PRO A 14 17.83 16.40 -4.70
N ALA A 15 17.09 15.64 -5.50
CA ALA A 15 16.18 16.18 -6.50
C ALA A 15 15.04 16.99 -5.85
N LEU A 16 14.41 16.45 -4.80
CA LEU A 16 13.38 17.15 -4.03
C LEU A 16 13.92 18.38 -3.34
N PHE A 17 15.11 18.28 -2.73
CA PHE A 17 15.77 19.40 -2.07
C PHE A 17 15.96 20.58 -3.02
N LYS A 18 16.46 20.29 -4.23
CA LYS A 18 16.66 21.31 -5.28
C LYS A 18 15.35 21.89 -5.81
N LYS A 19 14.32 21.04 -6.01
CA LYS A 19 13.04 21.45 -6.60
C LYS A 19 12.24 22.36 -5.68
N PHE A 20 12.15 22.03 -4.39
CA PHE A 20 11.33 22.76 -3.42
C PHE A 20 12.12 23.78 -2.57
N GLY A 21 13.45 23.83 -2.70
CA GLY A 21 14.29 24.81 -2.02
C GLY A 21 14.27 24.73 -0.50
N TYR A 22 14.31 23.52 0.06
CA TYR A 22 14.31 23.31 1.50
C TYR A 22 15.54 23.94 2.17
N LYS A 23 15.37 24.43 3.40
CA LYS A 23 16.47 25.00 4.21
C LYS A 23 17.35 23.94 4.86
N SER A 24 16.82 22.76 5.08
CA SER A 24 17.51 21.64 5.74
C SER A 24 17.17 20.32 5.09
N THR A 25 18.11 19.41 5.03
CA THR A 25 17.93 18.04 4.54
C THR A 25 16.88 17.25 5.34
N MET A 26 16.64 17.63 6.59
CA MET A 26 15.61 17.01 7.43
C MET A 26 14.17 17.39 7.02
N GLN A 27 13.98 18.44 6.22
CA GLN A 27 12.68 18.86 5.71
C GLN A 27 12.26 18.06 4.47
N VAL A 28 13.20 17.38 3.82
CA VAL A 28 12.91 16.62 2.59
C VAL A 28 11.89 15.53 2.91
N PRO A 29 10.79 15.45 2.16
CA PRO A 29 9.78 14.42 2.36
C PRO A 29 10.33 13.02 2.11
N LYS A 30 9.94 12.09 2.97
CA LYS A 30 10.29 10.67 2.89
C LYS A 30 9.07 9.81 3.14
N LEU A 31 9.13 8.55 2.72
CA LEU A 31 8.15 7.56 3.12
C LEU A 31 8.32 7.22 4.61
N ASP A 32 7.25 7.28 5.37
CA ASP A 32 7.20 6.87 6.78
C ASP A 32 6.80 5.41 6.90
N LYS A 33 5.70 5.04 6.27
CA LYS A 33 5.17 3.68 6.27
C LYS A 33 4.28 3.43 5.05
N ILE A 34 4.10 2.16 4.73
CA ILE A 34 3.08 1.68 3.80
C ILE A 34 2.11 0.79 4.58
N VAL A 35 0.83 1.11 4.52
CA VAL A 35 -0.23 0.32 5.15
C VAL A 35 -1.00 -0.40 4.05
N ILE A 36 -1.09 -1.71 4.17
CA ILE A 36 -1.88 -2.54 3.27
C ILE A 36 -3.08 -3.05 4.06
N ASN A 37 -4.26 -2.84 3.53
CA ASN A 37 -5.52 -3.25 4.15
C ASN A 37 -6.34 -4.10 3.18
N MET A 38 -6.94 -5.15 3.69
CA MET A 38 -7.86 -6.00 2.95
C MET A 38 -9.15 -6.14 3.76
N GLY A 39 -10.24 -5.59 3.20
CA GLY A 39 -11.58 -5.73 3.78
C GLY A 39 -12.21 -7.05 3.34
N VAL A 40 -12.60 -7.89 4.31
CA VAL A 40 -13.21 -9.20 4.05
C VAL A 40 -14.56 -9.27 4.75
N GLY A 41 -15.56 -8.62 4.18
CA GLY A 41 -16.92 -8.59 4.74
C GLY A 41 -17.61 -9.96 4.83
N GLU A 42 -17.21 -10.92 4.00
CA GLU A 42 -17.70 -12.29 3.98
C GLU A 42 -17.20 -13.13 5.17
N ALA A 43 -16.17 -12.67 5.87
CA ALA A 43 -15.65 -13.31 7.07
C ALA A 43 -16.68 -13.51 8.18
N LYS A 44 -17.76 -12.72 8.16
CA LYS A 44 -18.90 -12.87 9.07
C LYS A 44 -19.63 -14.21 8.92
N GLU A 45 -19.59 -14.79 7.74
CA GLU A 45 -20.26 -16.08 7.42
C GLU A 45 -19.29 -17.27 7.53
N ASN A 46 -18.02 -17.04 7.15
CA ASN A 46 -17.01 -18.10 7.18
C ASN A 46 -15.64 -17.52 7.56
N ALA A 47 -15.17 -17.90 8.75
CA ALA A 47 -13.87 -17.46 9.27
C ALA A 47 -12.69 -17.92 8.40
N LYS A 48 -12.81 -19.07 7.70
CA LYS A 48 -11.76 -19.61 6.82
C LYS A 48 -11.42 -18.66 5.66
N ILE A 49 -12.40 -17.88 5.18
CA ILE A 49 -12.18 -16.86 4.14
C ILE A 49 -11.19 -15.80 4.63
N LEU A 50 -11.28 -15.42 5.89
CA LEU A 50 -10.37 -14.45 6.48
C LEU A 50 -8.97 -15.03 6.70
N GLU A 51 -8.87 -16.30 7.08
CA GLU A 51 -7.57 -17.00 7.22
C GLU A 51 -6.83 -17.04 5.88
N ASN A 52 -7.53 -17.33 4.78
CA ASN A 52 -6.95 -17.30 3.44
C ASN A 52 -6.50 -15.88 3.06
N ALA A 53 -7.29 -14.85 3.35
CA ALA A 53 -6.91 -13.45 3.09
C ALA A 53 -5.68 -13.02 3.91
N VAL A 54 -5.55 -13.50 5.14
CA VAL A 54 -4.36 -13.28 5.98
C VAL A 54 -3.15 -13.96 5.37
N ALA A 55 -3.28 -15.21 4.92
CA ALA A 55 -2.20 -15.96 4.28
C ALA A 55 -1.71 -15.25 3.00
N ASP A 56 -2.62 -14.79 2.15
CA ASP A 56 -2.29 -14.01 0.96
C ASP A 56 -1.52 -12.73 1.31
N MET A 57 -2.00 -11.99 2.33
CA MET A 57 -1.32 -10.76 2.77
C MET A 57 0.06 -11.04 3.35
N GLU A 58 0.22 -12.12 4.11
CA GLU A 58 1.52 -12.53 4.66
C GLU A 58 2.49 -12.95 3.55
N ALA A 59 2.02 -13.65 2.53
CA ALA A 59 2.82 -14.00 1.35
C ALA A 59 3.32 -12.75 0.61
N ILE A 60 2.44 -11.76 0.39
CA ILE A 60 2.78 -10.50 -0.31
C ILE A 60 3.76 -9.65 0.50
N THR A 61 3.55 -9.53 1.82
CA THR A 61 4.28 -8.56 2.66
C THR A 61 5.50 -9.15 3.34
N GLY A 62 5.56 -10.48 3.49
CA GLY A 62 6.58 -11.15 4.29
C GLY A 62 6.51 -10.79 5.79
N GLN A 63 5.35 -10.32 6.26
CA GLN A 63 5.13 -9.92 7.63
C GLN A 63 3.75 -10.37 8.11
N LYS A 64 3.64 -10.82 9.36
CA LYS A 64 2.38 -11.25 9.96
C LYS A 64 1.34 -10.13 9.91
N ALA A 65 0.15 -10.47 9.37
CA ALA A 65 -0.96 -9.53 9.29
C ALA A 65 -1.74 -9.46 10.62
N VAL A 66 -2.30 -8.29 10.88
CA VAL A 66 -3.15 -8.03 12.05
C VAL A 66 -4.61 -8.10 11.64
N LEU A 67 -5.42 -8.87 12.34
CA LEU A 67 -6.87 -8.92 12.13
C LEU A 67 -7.51 -7.60 12.55
N THR A 68 -8.34 -7.05 11.68
CA THR A 68 -9.14 -5.86 11.98
C THR A 68 -10.54 -6.26 12.41
N LYS A 69 -10.96 -5.74 13.57
CA LYS A 69 -12.27 -6.06 14.18
C LYS A 69 -13.24 -4.91 13.98
N ALA A 70 -14.53 -5.26 13.90
CA ALA A 70 -15.60 -4.28 13.84
C ALA A 70 -15.66 -3.45 15.14
N LYS A 71 -15.77 -2.14 15.01
CA LYS A 71 -15.88 -1.20 16.15
C LYS A 71 -17.30 -1.12 16.70
N ASN A 72 -18.29 -1.22 15.82
CA ASN A 72 -19.71 -1.10 16.16
C ASN A 72 -20.51 -2.28 15.61
N SER A 73 -21.59 -2.63 16.31
CA SER A 73 -22.56 -3.60 15.83
C SER A 73 -23.50 -2.94 14.83
N VAL A 74 -23.70 -3.55 13.66
CA VAL A 74 -24.62 -3.07 12.61
C VAL A 74 -25.52 -4.22 12.17
N ALA A 75 -26.79 -4.17 12.55
CA ALA A 75 -27.75 -5.24 12.29
C ALA A 75 -27.96 -5.51 10.79
N ASN A 76 -28.05 -4.47 9.96
CA ASN A 76 -28.22 -4.61 8.51
C ASN A 76 -27.12 -5.40 7.83
N PHE A 77 -25.89 -5.30 8.32
CA PHE A 77 -24.75 -6.05 7.81
C PHE A 77 -24.48 -7.35 8.57
N LYS A 78 -25.30 -7.68 9.59
CA LYS A 78 -25.12 -8.85 10.46
C LYS A 78 -23.73 -8.87 11.13
N ILE A 79 -23.22 -7.70 11.49
CA ILE A 79 -21.92 -7.53 12.14
C ILE A 79 -22.13 -7.18 13.61
N ARG A 80 -21.38 -7.84 14.49
CA ARG A 80 -21.29 -7.53 15.92
C ARG A 80 -19.92 -6.90 16.23
N GLU A 81 -19.90 -6.05 17.24
CA GLU A 81 -18.67 -5.50 17.79
C GLU A 81 -17.67 -6.62 18.14
N GLY A 82 -16.42 -6.40 17.80
CA GLY A 82 -15.35 -7.37 18.03
C GLY A 82 -15.21 -8.47 16.97
N MET A 83 -16.15 -8.61 16.01
CA MET A 83 -16.01 -9.58 14.92
C MET A 83 -14.86 -9.22 14.00
N PRO A 84 -14.00 -10.19 13.62
CA PRO A 84 -12.95 -9.96 12.64
C PRO A 84 -13.56 -9.81 11.24
N ILE A 85 -13.27 -8.70 10.57
CA ILE A 85 -13.85 -8.33 9.27
C ILE A 85 -12.82 -7.97 8.20
N GLY A 86 -11.56 -8.05 8.52
CA GLY A 86 -10.47 -7.77 7.60
C GLY A 86 -9.11 -8.02 8.21
N CYS A 87 -8.07 -7.72 7.44
CA CYS A 87 -6.69 -7.79 7.89
C CYS A 87 -5.89 -6.60 7.35
N LYS A 88 -4.84 -6.23 8.07
CA LYS A 88 -3.92 -5.15 7.67
C LYS A 88 -2.50 -5.48 8.04
N THR A 89 -1.57 -4.91 7.28
CA THR A 89 -0.13 -4.96 7.57
C THR A 89 0.46 -3.56 7.43
N THR A 90 1.37 -3.20 8.32
CA THR A 90 2.10 -1.93 8.26
C THR A 90 3.57 -2.22 8.03
N LEU A 91 4.09 -1.77 6.90
CA LEU A 91 5.48 -1.92 6.51
C LEU A 91 6.27 -0.64 6.79
N ARG A 92 7.48 -0.78 7.35
CA ARG A 92 8.40 0.30 7.64
C ARG A 92 9.84 -0.09 7.27
N GLY A 93 10.71 0.91 7.17
CA GLY A 93 12.13 0.70 6.96
C GLY A 93 12.45 -0.04 5.67
N GLU A 94 13.28 -1.06 5.72
CA GLU A 94 13.74 -1.79 4.52
C GLU A 94 12.62 -2.56 3.84
N LYS A 95 11.77 -3.24 4.61
CA LYS A 95 10.61 -3.97 4.07
C LYS A 95 9.65 -3.07 3.29
N MET A 96 9.47 -1.84 3.73
CA MET A 96 8.65 -0.83 3.04
C MET A 96 9.23 -0.49 1.66
N TYR A 97 10.54 -0.22 1.58
CA TYR A 97 11.19 0.11 0.32
C TYR A 97 11.24 -1.08 -0.64
N GLU A 98 11.40 -2.27 -0.11
CA GLU A 98 11.38 -3.51 -0.90
C GLU A 98 9.99 -3.80 -1.47
N PHE A 99 8.96 -3.61 -0.67
CA PHE A 99 7.57 -3.71 -1.12
C PHE A 99 7.25 -2.66 -2.20
N LEU A 100 7.71 -1.41 -2.02
CA LEU A 100 7.55 -0.35 -3.03
C LEU A 100 8.20 -0.75 -4.36
N ASP A 101 9.40 -1.29 -4.32
CA ASP A 101 10.13 -1.75 -5.52
C ASP A 101 9.34 -2.83 -6.27
N ARG A 102 8.86 -3.84 -5.57
CA ARG A 102 8.04 -4.91 -6.16
C ARG A 102 6.71 -4.41 -6.69
N LEU A 103 6.04 -3.53 -5.95
CA LEU A 103 4.77 -2.95 -6.37
C LEU A 103 4.91 -2.19 -7.68
N VAL A 104 5.88 -1.26 -7.77
CA VAL A 104 6.03 -0.38 -8.93
C VAL A 104 6.57 -1.13 -10.14
N ASN A 105 7.56 -1.99 -9.97
CA ASN A 105 8.27 -2.61 -11.08
C ASN A 105 7.73 -3.98 -11.50
N LEU A 106 7.05 -4.71 -10.61
CA LEU A 106 6.56 -6.06 -10.90
C LEU A 106 5.03 -6.16 -10.86
N ALA A 107 4.38 -5.63 -9.83
CA ALA A 107 2.95 -5.83 -9.63
C ALA A 107 2.09 -4.91 -10.52
N LEU A 108 2.34 -3.61 -10.53
CA LEU A 108 1.55 -2.66 -11.33
C LEU A 108 1.56 -2.95 -12.84
N PRO A 109 2.69 -3.32 -13.48
CA PRO A 109 2.69 -3.70 -14.88
C PRO A 109 1.83 -4.94 -15.21
N ARG A 110 1.53 -5.78 -14.22
CA ARG A 110 0.70 -6.98 -14.37
C ARG A 110 -0.79 -6.72 -14.20
N VAL A 111 -1.17 -5.51 -13.80
CA VAL A 111 -2.59 -5.12 -13.70
C VAL A 111 -3.21 -5.13 -15.09
N ARG A 112 -4.36 -5.79 -15.21
CA ARG A 112 -5.11 -5.87 -16.48
C ARG A 112 -5.55 -4.47 -16.91
N ASP A 113 -5.33 -4.14 -18.21
CA ASP A 113 -5.67 -2.84 -18.80
C ASP A 113 -5.11 -1.64 -18.04
N PHE A 114 -3.87 -1.77 -17.53
CA PHE A 114 -3.22 -0.73 -16.75
C PHE A 114 -2.95 0.52 -17.60
N ARG A 115 -3.51 1.67 -17.15
CA ARG A 115 -3.33 2.99 -17.78
C ARG A 115 -2.65 4.01 -16.88
N GLY A 116 -2.10 3.56 -15.77
CA GLY A 116 -1.53 4.39 -14.73
C GLY A 116 -2.41 4.47 -13.48
N VAL A 117 -1.82 4.90 -12.38
CA VAL A 117 -2.52 5.10 -11.11
C VAL A 117 -3.10 6.51 -11.04
N ASN A 118 -4.18 6.70 -10.28
CA ASN A 118 -4.86 7.98 -10.15
C ASN A 118 -3.92 9.05 -9.55
N PRO A 119 -3.64 10.16 -10.25
CA PRO A 119 -2.77 11.21 -9.76
C PRO A 119 -3.37 12.07 -8.64
N ASN A 120 -4.68 11.96 -8.39
CA ASN A 120 -5.42 12.81 -7.47
C ASN A 120 -5.89 12.08 -6.19
N ALA A 121 -5.41 10.86 -5.94
CA ALA A 121 -5.80 10.08 -4.77
C ALA A 121 -4.98 10.43 -3.51
N PHE A 122 -4.75 11.73 -3.28
CA PHE A 122 -4.11 12.29 -2.09
C PHE A 122 -5.15 12.81 -1.09
N ASP A 123 -4.77 12.85 0.19
CA ASP A 123 -5.65 13.23 1.30
C ASP A 123 -5.58 14.72 1.69
N GLY A 124 -4.83 15.54 0.99
CA GLY A 124 -4.56 16.94 1.34
C GLY A 124 -3.39 17.14 2.30
N ARG A 125 -2.82 16.06 2.83
CA ARG A 125 -1.70 16.07 3.81
C ARG A 125 -0.48 15.28 3.36
N GLY A 126 -0.39 14.98 2.06
CA GLY A 126 0.74 14.28 1.48
C GLY A 126 0.71 12.75 1.63
N ASN A 127 -0.42 12.14 1.95
CA ASN A 127 -0.60 10.70 1.91
C ASN A 127 -1.34 10.30 0.63
N TYR A 128 -1.00 9.13 0.10
CA TYR A 128 -1.56 8.62 -1.15
C TYR A 128 -2.21 7.25 -0.94
N ALA A 129 -3.39 7.05 -1.52
CA ALA A 129 -4.13 5.80 -1.46
C ALA A 129 -4.26 5.16 -2.84
N LEU A 130 -3.90 3.88 -2.94
CA LEU A 130 -4.00 3.07 -4.15
C LEU A 130 -4.89 1.86 -3.89
N GLY A 131 -6.00 1.76 -4.61
CA GLY A 131 -6.85 0.57 -4.62
C GLY A 131 -6.42 -0.41 -5.70
N ILE A 132 -6.23 -1.66 -5.32
CA ILE A 132 -5.94 -2.79 -6.22
C ILE A 132 -7.13 -3.74 -6.17
N LYS A 133 -7.60 -4.18 -7.32
CA LYS A 133 -8.78 -5.05 -7.43
C LYS A 133 -8.45 -6.54 -7.26
N GLU A 134 -7.22 -6.93 -7.55
CA GLU A 134 -6.83 -8.34 -7.70
C GLU A 134 -5.49 -8.60 -7.00
N GLN A 135 -5.45 -9.53 -6.03
CA GLN A 135 -4.23 -9.87 -5.28
C GLN A 135 -3.19 -10.63 -6.12
N PHE A 136 -3.61 -11.30 -7.19
CA PHE A 136 -2.71 -12.14 -8.00
C PHE A 136 -1.78 -11.35 -8.93
N ILE A 137 -1.85 -10.02 -8.93
CA ILE A 137 -0.83 -9.19 -9.59
C ILE A 137 0.55 -9.34 -8.93
N PHE A 138 0.57 -9.73 -7.66
CA PHE A 138 1.81 -10.01 -6.94
C PHE A 138 2.35 -11.39 -7.31
N PRO A 139 3.63 -11.51 -7.70
CA PRO A 139 4.22 -12.79 -8.13
C PRO A 139 4.30 -13.83 -7.02
N GLU A 140 4.21 -13.42 -5.77
CA GLU A 140 4.21 -14.29 -4.59
C GLU A 140 2.93 -15.10 -4.44
N ILE A 141 1.84 -14.69 -5.11
CA ILE A 141 0.55 -15.36 -5.06
C ILE A 141 0.44 -16.34 -6.22
N GLU A 142 0.30 -17.61 -5.92
CA GLU A 142 0.05 -18.66 -6.91
C GLU A 142 -1.44 -18.68 -7.26
N TYR A 143 -1.76 -18.51 -8.55
CA TYR A 143 -3.15 -18.45 -9.03
C TYR A 143 -3.98 -19.68 -8.66
N ASP A 144 -3.37 -20.86 -8.69
CA ASP A 144 -4.05 -22.13 -8.41
C ASP A 144 -4.44 -22.32 -6.92
N LYS A 145 -3.85 -21.52 -6.02
CA LYS A 145 -4.12 -21.56 -4.58
C LYS A 145 -5.15 -20.51 -4.12
N ILE A 146 -5.58 -19.64 -5.03
CA ILE A 146 -6.53 -18.59 -4.70
C ILE A 146 -7.94 -19.19 -4.65
N ASP A 147 -8.62 -19.00 -3.51
CA ASP A 147 -10.02 -19.37 -3.35
C ASP A 147 -10.97 -18.33 -3.95
N LYS A 148 -10.60 -17.05 -3.87
CA LYS A 148 -11.37 -15.92 -4.40
C LYS A 148 -10.48 -14.73 -4.70
N THR A 149 -10.80 -13.99 -5.78
CA THR A 149 -10.18 -12.69 -6.06
C THR A 149 -10.61 -11.67 -5.02
N ARG A 150 -9.61 -11.04 -4.37
CA ARG A 150 -9.81 -9.99 -3.37
C ARG A 150 -9.04 -8.75 -3.73
N GLY A 151 -9.69 -7.61 -3.53
CA GLY A 151 -9.02 -6.31 -3.61
C GLY A 151 -8.31 -5.94 -2.32
N MET A 152 -7.41 -4.98 -2.43
CA MET A 152 -6.71 -4.40 -1.28
C MET A 152 -6.45 -2.92 -1.49
N ASP A 153 -6.34 -2.19 -0.39
CA ASP A 153 -5.96 -0.79 -0.36
C ASP A 153 -4.52 -0.66 0.14
N ILE A 154 -3.70 0.05 -0.61
CA ILE A 154 -2.30 0.34 -0.28
C ILE A 154 -2.19 1.83 -0.01
N ILE A 155 -1.85 2.20 1.22
CA ILE A 155 -1.75 3.58 1.67
C ILE A 155 -0.29 3.92 1.91
N PHE A 156 0.20 4.92 1.18
CA PHE A 156 1.54 5.48 1.34
C PHE A 156 1.46 6.67 2.29
N VAL A 157 2.04 6.52 3.46
CA VAL A 157 2.14 7.61 4.43
C VAL A 157 3.51 8.25 4.29
N THR A 158 3.52 9.54 4.05
CA THR A 158 4.75 10.32 3.85
C THR A 158 4.90 11.39 4.93
N THR A 159 6.08 11.97 5.02
CA THR A 159 6.35 13.14 5.85
C THR A 159 6.17 14.46 5.12
N ALA A 160 5.67 14.43 3.88
CA ALA A 160 5.34 15.61 3.10
C ALA A 160 4.25 16.44 3.80
N LYS A 161 4.32 17.74 3.64
CA LYS A 161 3.32 18.68 4.18
C LYS A 161 2.19 18.96 3.19
N THR A 162 2.48 18.83 1.90
CA THR A 162 1.55 19.08 0.80
C THR A 162 1.48 17.88 -0.13
N ASP A 163 0.37 17.79 -0.87
CA ASP A 163 0.17 16.72 -1.85
C ASP A 163 1.12 16.86 -3.05
N GLU A 164 1.55 18.08 -3.36
CA GLU A 164 2.52 18.33 -4.43
C GLU A 164 3.90 17.74 -4.11
N GLU A 165 4.37 17.92 -2.86
CA GLU A 165 5.61 17.32 -2.39
C GLU A 165 5.54 15.80 -2.42
N ALA A 166 4.43 15.22 -1.96
CA ALA A 166 4.21 13.78 -1.95
C ALA A 166 4.09 13.19 -3.37
N ARG A 167 3.39 13.89 -4.27
CA ARG A 167 3.29 13.50 -5.68
C ARG A 167 4.65 13.43 -6.35
N GLU A 168 5.48 14.45 -6.14
CA GLU A 168 6.82 14.46 -6.71
C GLU A 168 7.71 13.38 -6.08
N LEU A 169 7.59 13.15 -4.78
CA LEU A 169 8.29 12.04 -4.10
C LEU A 169 7.95 10.71 -4.77
N LEU A 170 6.66 10.39 -4.94
CA LEU A 170 6.22 9.14 -5.56
C LEU A 170 6.59 9.06 -7.04
N ARG A 171 6.53 10.19 -7.77
CA ARG A 171 6.96 10.28 -9.16
C ARG A 171 8.45 9.94 -9.32
N LEU A 172 9.30 10.45 -8.45
CA LEU A 172 10.73 10.13 -8.44
C LEU A 172 11.01 8.67 -8.08
N PHE A 173 10.11 7.99 -7.37
CA PHE A 173 10.12 6.54 -7.19
C PHE A 173 9.56 5.76 -8.40
N ASN A 174 9.36 6.42 -9.53
CA ASN A 174 8.80 5.86 -10.76
C ASN A 174 7.34 5.34 -10.62
N MET A 175 6.56 5.90 -9.69
CA MET A 175 5.13 5.59 -9.64
C MET A 175 4.46 6.00 -10.96
N PRO A 176 3.79 5.07 -11.65
CA PRO A 176 3.22 5.31 -12.98
C PRO A 176 1.88 6.03 -12.88
N PHE A 177 1.89 7.33 -12.63
CA PHE A 177 0.66 8.13 -12.64
C PHE A 177 0.06 8.22 -14.04
N ALA A 178 -1.28 8.17 -14.11
CA ALA A 178 -2.02 8.43 -15.33
C ALA A 178 -1.79 9.88 -15.80
N LYS A 179 -1.76 10.07 -17.10
CA LYS A 179 -1.61 11.40 -17.73
C LYS A 179 -2.93 12.17 -17.74
#